data_81b3ae06405ccdc8746bd8be9f31b81e
#
_entry.id   81b3ae06405ccdc8746bd8be9f31b81e
#
_cell.length_a   1.000
_cell.length_b   1.000
_cell.length_c   1.000
_cell.angle_alpha   90.00
_cell.angle_beta   90.00
_cell.angle_gamma   90.00
#
_symmetry.space_group_name_H-M   'P 1'
#
loop_
_entity.id
_entity.type
_entity.pdbx_description
1 polymer ?
#
loop_
_entity_poly.entity_id
_entity_poly.type
_entity_poly.pdbx_seq_one_letter_code
_entity_poly.pdbx_strand_id
1 'polypeptide(L)'
;MSNLLGASEIRDIAERLGVRPTKKLGQNFVIDANTCRKIVNTAKVSSQDVALEIGPGLGSLTLALMEKAKSVVAVEIDERLAAELPQTAANHGFNSNDLTVINLDAMELEELPSLPTVLVANLPYNVSVPVLLRVLEKFPTIKSGVVMVQSEVADRLIAQPGNKDYGAPTVKCNWWADMSSGGSVARSIFWPVPNVDSSLVAFERHEEPGGVELRKKTFKLIDLAFAKRRKMLRAALNGAVSESEIAQVGIDPTVRGEVLNLNDFLKIAKISK
;
A
#
# COMPACT_ATOMS: atom_id res chain seq x y z
N MET A 1 13.76 20.95 20.47
CA MET A 1 14.20 20.70 19.07
C MET A 1 13.34 19.58 18.52
N SER A 2 13.05 19.57 17.22
CA SER A 2 12.27 18.46 16.63
C SER A 2 13.11 17.21 16.64
N ASN A 3 12.55 16.07 17.14
CA ASN A 3 13.20 14.77 17.07
C ASN A 3 13.09 14.10 15.69
N LEU A 4 12.71 14.85 14.66
CA LEU A 4 12.55 14.37 13.30
C LEU A 4 13.56 15.02 12.36
N LEU A 5 13.93 14.30 11.30
CA LEU A 5 14.86 14.72 10.27
C LEU A 5 14.42 16.02 9.57
N GLY A 6 15.36 16.92 9.39
CA GLY A 6 15.22 18.11 8.59
C GLY A 6 15.75 17.93 7.17
N ALA A 7 15.34 18.82 6.24
CA ALA A 7 15.72 18.76 4.84
C ALA A 7 17.25 18.81 4.59
N SER A 8 18.01 19.56 5.40
CA SER A 8 19.47 19.61 5.33
C SER A 8 20.06 18.26 5.69
N GLU A 9 19.68 17.72 6.83
CA GLU A 9 20.20 16.49 7.38
C GLU A 9 19.94 15.29 6.47
N ILE A 10 18.74 15.22 5.83
CA ILE A 10 18.41 14.20 4.83
C ILE A 10 19.40 14.21 3.68
N ARG A 11 19.79 15.40 3.19
CA ARG A 11 20.77 15.53 2.11
C ARG A 11 22.17 15.15 2.56
N ASP A 12 22.56 15.54 3.77
CA ASP A 12 23.88 15.24 4.36
C ASP A 12 24.04 13.72 4.55
N ILE A 13 23.01 13.03 5.05
CA ILE A 13 22.99 11.56 5.18
C ILE A 13 23.07 10.92 3.79
N ALA A 14 22.27 11.36 2.83
CA ALA A 14 22.28 10.82 1.48
C ALA A 14 23.64 10.98 0.79
N GLU A 15 24.28 12.15 0.94
CA GLU A 15 25.62 12.41 0.41
C GLU A 15 26.67 11.50 1.06
N ARG A 16 26.67 11.39 2.39
CA ARG A 16 27.58 10.53 3.16
C ARG A 16 27.46 9.05 2.75
N LEU A 17 26.25 8.56 2.49
CA LEU A 17 25.98 7.20 2.06
C LEU A 17 26.22 6.99 0.56
N GLY A 18 26.54 8.02 -0.20
CA GLY A 18 26.63 7.95 -1.66
C GLY A 18 25.28 7.58 -2.32
N VAL A 19 24.17 7.86 -1.65
CA VAL A 19 22.82 7.57 -2.16
C VAL A 19 22.41 8.67 -3.12
N ARG A 20 22.31 8.31 -4.40
CA ARG A 20 21.69 9.17 -5.41
C ARG A 20 20.30 8.64 -5.66
N PRO A 21 19.24 9.43 -5.34
CA PRO A 21 17.86 8.98 -5.57
C PRO A 21 17.68 8.55 -7.02
N THR A 22 17.25 7.31 -7.23
CA THR A 22 17.09 6.75 -8.57
C THR A 22 15.63 6.54 -8.91
N LYS A 23 15.27 6.85 -10.18
CA LYS A 23 13.93 6.55 -10.69
C LYS A 23 13.62 5.04 -10.64
N LYS A 24 14.66 4.20 -10.78
CA LYS A 24 14.52 2.73 -10.77
C LYS A 24 13.98 2.22 -9.42
N LEU A 25 14.42 2.81 -8.31
CA LEU A 25 13.96 2.45 -6.98
C LEU A 25 12.77 3.32 -6.50
N GLY A 26 12.30 4.27 -7.32
CA GLY A 26 11.19 5.14 -6.98
C GLY A 26 11.47 6.04 -5.76
N GLN A 27 12.74 6.32 -5.48
CA GLN A 27 13.18 7.03 -4.28
C GLN A 27 12.81 8.52 -4.33
N ASN A 28 11.87 8.91 -3.49
CA ASN A 28 11.53 10.30 -3.18
C ASN A 28 11.43 10.40 -1.65
N PHE A 29 12.44 10.99 -1.01
CA PHE A 29 12.50 11.09 0.44
C PHE A 29 11.63 12.23 0.94
N VAL A 30 10.84 11.99 1.96
CA VAL A 30 10.03 13.02 2.62
C VAL A 30 10.95 13.88 3.48
N ILE A 31 10.94 15.22 3.23
CA ILE A 31 11.80 16.19 3.93
C ILE A 31 11.02 17.10 4.88
N ASP A 32 9.72 16.87 5.07
CA ASP A 32 8.85 17.68 5.93
C ASP A 32 8.32 16.86 7.11
N ALA A 33 8.82 17.17 8.29
CA ALA A 33 8.45 16.54 9.55
C ALA A 33 6.95 16.63 9.88
N ASN A 34 6.31 17.77 9.52
CA ASN A 34 4.88 17.96 9.80
C ASN A 34 4.02 17.04 8.93
N THR A 35 4.43 16.83 7.70
CA THR A 35 3.76 15.85 6.81
C THR A 35 3.93 14.41 7.35
N CYS A 36 5.12 14.04 7.85
CA CYS A 36 5.30 12.72 8.48
C CYS A 36 4.34 12.53 9.68
N ARG A 37 4.25 13.51 10.57
CA ARG A 37 3.29 13.48 11.69
C ARG A 37 1.83 13.44 11.22
N LYS A 38 1.48 14.19 10.16
CA LYS A 38 0.15 14.14 9.55
C LYS A 38 -0.19 12.74 9.06
N ILE A 39 0.74 12.06 8.38
CA ILE A 39 0.55 10.68 7.89
C ILE A 39 0.29 9.73 9.07
N VAL A 40 1.13 9.77 10.10
CA VAL A 40 1.01 8.94 11.30
C VAL A 40 -0.32 9.20 12.05
N ASN A 41 -0.74 10.47 12.15
CA ASN A 41 -2.02 10.83 12.76
C ASN A 41 -3.22 10.37 11.91
N THR A 42 -3.12 10.45 10.57
CA THR A 42 -4.16 9.94 9.66
C THR A 42 -4.32 8.43 9.79
N ALA A 43 -3.22 7.70 10.03
CA ALA A 43 -3.24 6.26 10.31
C ALA A 43 -3.74 5.93 11.72
N LYS A 44 -4.00 6.93 12.57
CA LYS A 44 -4.46 6.78 13.97
C LYS A 44 -3.51 5.91 14.82
N VAL A 45 -2.21 5.94 14.52
CA VAL A 45 -1.19 5.16 15.25
C VAL A 45 -1.19 5.52 16.73
N SER A 46 -1.15 4.51 17.60
CA SER A 46 -1.16 4.60 19.04
C SER A 46 0.05 3.89 19.67
N SER A 47 0.28 4.12 20.96
CA SER A 47 1.34 3.46 21.73
C SER A 47 1.13 1.94 21.97
N GLN A 48 0.04 1.38 21.48
CA GLN A 48 -0.22 -0.07 21.50
C GLN A 48 0.14 -0.74 20.17
N ASP A 49 0.35 0.05 19.12
CA ASP A 49 0.55 -0.47 17.77
C ASP A 49 1.99 -0.88 17.52
N VAL A 50 2.14 -2.00 16.82
CA VAL A 50 3.35 -2.37 16.10
C VAL A 50 3.19 -1.89 14.67
N ALA A 51 3.93 -0.86 14.28
CA ALA A 51 3.82 -0.29 12.95
C ALA A 51 4.73 -1.04 11.95
N LEU A 52 4.18 -1.42 10.80
CA LEU A 52 4.96 -1.86 9.65
C LEU A 52 5.18 -0.67 8.72
N GLU A 53 6.42 -0.41 8.37
CA GLU A 53 6.82 0.56 7.35
C GLU A 53 7.52 -0.15 6.20
N ILE A 54 7.09 0.11 4.97
CA ILE A 54 7.74 -0.39 3.75
C ILE A 54 8.43 0.77 3.05
N GLY A 55 9.74 0.63 2.83
CA GLY A 55 10.56 1.66 2.21
C GLY A 55 10.80 2.87 3.12
N PRO A 56 11.39 2.69 4.32
CA PRO A 56 11.68 3.79 5.25
C PRO A 56 12.63 4.84 4.67
N GLY A 57 13.46 4.44 3.72
CA GLY A 57 14.45 5.31 3.12
C GLY A 57 15.43 5.84 4.16
N LEU A 58 15.52 7.18 4.28
CA LEU A 58 16.39 7.84 5.27
C LEU A 58 15.77 7.96 6.67
N GLY A 59 14.52 7.49 6.87
CA GLY A 59 13.91 7.39 8.19
C GLY A 59 12.96 8.52 8.59
N SER A 60 12.61 9.44 7.69
CA SER A 60 11.74 10.57 8.04
C SER A 60 10.38 10.12 8.62
N LEU A 61 9.74 9.15 7.98
CA LEU A 61 8.45 8.62 8.44
C LEU A 61 8.67 7.64 9.61
N THR A 62 9.76 6.88 9.60
CA THR A 62 10.15 5.97 10.70
C THR A 62 10.22 6.71 12.04
N LEU A 63 10.93 7.86 12.09
CA LEU A 63 11.05 8.63 13.32
C LEU A 63 9.70 9.16 13.81
N ALA A 64 8.82 9.58 12.88
CA ALA A 64 7.47 10.01 13.23
C ALA A 64 6.60 8.84 13.75
N LEU A 65 6.80 7.63 13.25
CA LEU A 65 6.19 6.41 13.78
C LEU A 65 6.71 6.09 15.19
N MET A 66 8.01 6.19 15.40
CA MET A 66 8.63 5.97 16.72
C MET A 66 8.20 7.00 17.79
N GLU A 67 7.70 8.18 17.40
CA GLU A 67 7.08 9.12 18.34
C GLU A 67 5.75 8.59 18.92
N LYS A 68 5.08 7.63 18.26
CA LYS A 68 3.69 7.22 18.57
C LYS A 68 3.52 5.74 18.81
N ALA A 69 4.12 4.89 17.99
CA ALA A 69 3.96 3.46 18.03
C ALA A 69 4.69 2.83 19.22
N LYS A 70 4.28 1.64 19.62
CA LYS A 70 5.00 0.80 20.57
C LYS A 70 6.36 0.38 20.01
N SER A 71 6.37 -0.01 18.75
CA SER A 71 7.58 -0.37 18.00
C SER A 71 7.32 -0.27 16.50
N VAL A 72 8.41 -0.21 15.74
CA VAL A 72 8.39 -0.11 14.27
C VAL A 72 9.17 -1.28 13.67
N VAL A 73 8.57 -1.95 12.69
CA VAL A 73 9.25 -2.89 11.80
C VAL A 73 9.36 -2.21 10.45
N ALA A 74 10.59 -1.96 10.01
CA ALA A 74 10.90 -1.27 8.77
C ALA A 74 11.54 -2.24 7.77
N VAL A 75 10.99 -2.33 6.55
CA VAL A 75 11.50 -3.20 5.48
C VAL A 75 12.07 -2.34 4.36
N GLU A 76 13.38 -2.45 4.13
CA GLU A 76 14.13 -1.63 3.16
C GLU A 76 14.96 -2.51 2.22
N ILE A 77 14.84 -2.25 0.93
CA ILE A 77 15.56 -3.02 -0.09
C ILE A 77 17.01 -2.54 -0.29
N ASP A 78 17.29 -1.25 -0.07
CA ASP A 78 18.64 -0.68 -0.18
C ASP A 78 19.43 -0.97 1.12
N GLU A 79 20.45 -1.85 1.02
CA GLU A 79 21.28 -2.27 2.14
C GLU A 79 21.91 -1.08 2.91
N ARG A 80 22.33 -0.03 2.21
CA ARG A 80 22.95 1.15 2.80
C ARG A 80 21.95 1.93 3.67
N LEU A 81 20.70 2.06 3.19
CA LEU A 81 19.64 2.73 3.93
C LEU A 81 19.17 1.88 5.11
N ALA A 82 19.04 0.57 4.93
CA ALA A 82 18.70 -0.36 5.99
C ALA A 82 19.74 -0.35 7.13
N ALA A 83 21.03 -0.34 6.79
CA ALA A 83 22.12 -0.30 7.76
C ALA A 83 22.21 1.05 8.51
N GLU A 84 21.86 2.17 7.88
CA GLU A 84 21.91 3.51 8.47
C GLU A 84 20.74 3.78 9.43
N LEU A 85 19.58 3.22 9.18
CA LEU A 85 18.34 3.58 9.85
C LEU A 85 18.39 3.47 11.39
N PRO A 86 18.99 2.40 12.00
CA PRO A 86 19.13 2.33 13.46
C PRO A 86 19.98 3.46 14.04
N GLN A 87 21.06 3.85 13.34
CA GLN A 87 21.91 4.96 13.78
C GLN A 87 21.18 6.29 13.68
N THR A 88 20.40 6.51 12.60
CA THR A 88 19.54 7.68 12.44
C THR A 88 18.57 7.78 13.62
N ALA A 89 17.89 6.69 13.98
CA ALA A 89 16.96 6.67 15.12
C ALA A 89 17.67 6.99 16.46
N ALA A 90 18.82 6.39 16.70
CA ALA A 90 19.62 6.66 17.91
C ALA A 90 20.09 8.11 18.01
N ASN A 91 20.54 8.72 16.92
CA ASN A 91 20.97 10.12 16.86
C ASN A 91 19.83 11.10 17.18
N HIS A 92 18.60 10.68 16.93
CA HIS A 92 17.37 11.45 17.25
C HIS A 92 16.78 11.11 18.62
N GLY A 93 17.50 10.32 19.44
CA GLY A 93 17.12 10.01 20.83
C GLY A 93 16.07 8.92 20.96
N PHE A 94 15.81 8.14 19.91
CA PHE A 94 14.92 6.98 19.98
C PHE A 94 15.67 5.73 20.47
N ASN A 95 14.95 4.87 21.17
CA ASN A 95 15.49 3.58 21.63
C ASN A 95 15.56 2.61 20.42
N SER A 96 16.76 2.11 20.13
CA SER A 96 16.96 1.16 19.03
C SER A 96 16.24 -0.18 19.22
N ASN A 97 15.86 -0.53 20.45
CA ASN A 97 15.07 -1.74 20.72
C ASN A 97 13.63 -1.64 20.20
N ASP A 98 13.13 -0.42 19.98
CA ASP A 98 11.79 -0.18 19.46
C ASP A 98 11.73 -0.14 17.92
N LEU A 99 12.89 -0.34 17.26
CA LEU A 99 13.02 -0.39 15.80
C LEU A 99 13.66 -1.70 15.36
N THR A 100 12.96 -2.43 14.52
CA THR A 100 13.51 -3.60 13.81
C THR A 100 13.62 -3.27 12.32
N VAL A 101 14.82 -3.37 11.77
CA VAL A 101 15.07 -3.14 10.33
C VAL A 101 15.35 -4.46 9.64
N ILE A 102 14.66 -4.71 8.52
CA ILE A 102 14.81 -5.90 7.69
C ILE A 102 15.26 -5.45 6.30
N ASN A 103 16.44 -5.88 5.89
CA ASN A 103 16.92 -5.63 4.53
C ASN A 103 16.38 -6.71 3.60
N LEU A 104 15.28 -6.40 2.90
CA LEU A 104 14.57 -7.34 2.03
C LEU A 104 13.73 -6.59 0.99
N ASP A 105 13.50 -7.20 -0.18
CA ASP A 105 12.44 -6.75 -1.08
C ASP A 105 11.06 -7.05 -0.45
N ALA A 106 10.22 -6.03 -0.33
CA ALA A 106 8.87 -6.18 0.21
C ALA A 106 8.00 -7.19 -0.57
N MET A 107 8.33 -7.45 -1.84
CA MET A 107 7.67 -8.48 -2.64
C MET A 107 8.06 -9.91 -2.23
N GLU A 108 9.16 -10.08 -1.51
CA GLU A 108 9.63 -11.37 -0.99
C GLU A 108 9.25 -11.59 0.49
N LEU A 109 8.60 -10.60 1.11
CA LEU A 109 8.24 -10.63 2.52
C LEU A 109 7.22 -11.73 2.80
N GLU A 110 7.61 -12.72 3.62
CA GLU A 110 6.78 -13.86 4.03
C GLU A 110 6.42 -13.81 5.52
N GLU A 111 7.39 -13.44 6.36
CA GLU A 111 7.28 -13.44 7.81
C GLU A 111 7.92 -12.20 8.42
N LEU A 112 7.47 -11.81 9.60
CA LEU A 112 8.00 -10.69 10.37
C LEU A 112 8.31 -11.15 11.80
N PRO A 113 9.33 -10.58 12.46
CA PRO A 113 9.71 -10.95 13.82
C PRO A 113 8.67 -10.55 14.89
N SER A 114 7.75 -9.68 14.54
CA SER A 114 6.60 -9.28 15.36
C SER A 114 5.37 -9.12 14.49
N LEU A 115 4.18 -9.22 15.11
CA LEU A 115 2.90 -9.11 14.44
C LEU A 115 2.50 -7.64 14.30
N PRO A 116 2.58 -7.03 13.11
CA PRO A 116 2.19 -5.64 12.91
C PRO A 116 0.67 -5.47 13.02
N THR A 117 0.25 -4.34 13.56
CA THR A 117 -1.17 -3.98 13.73
C THR A 117 -1.61 -2.86 12.80
N VAL A 118 -0.66 -2.05 12.32
CA VAL A 118 -0.90 -0.93 11.41
C VAL A 118 0.19 -0.86 10.33
N LEU A 119 -0.21 -0.55 9.08
CA LEU A 119 0.70 -0.26 7.97
C LEU A 119 0.77 1.25 7.76
N VAL A 120 1.98 1.82 7.77
CA VAL A 120 2.18 3.22 7.36
C VAL A 120 3.40 3.29 6.47
N ALA A 121 3.23 3.71 5.21
CA ALA A 121 4.33 3.67 4.26
C ALA A 121 4.24 4.76 3.18
N ASN A 122 5.40 5.29 2.78
CA ASN A 122 5.57 6.00 1.52
C ASN A 122 6.01 4.98 0.47
N LEU A 123 5.06 4.36 -0.22
CA LEU A 123 5.35 3.25 -1.13
C LEU A 123 6.06 3.70 -2.41
N PRO A 124 7.09 2.94 -2.86
CA PRO A 124 7.71 3.18 -4.16
C PRO A 124 6.67 3.13 -5.28
N TYR A 125 6.64 4.16 -6.13
CA TYR A 125 5.55 4.39 -7.10
C TYR A 125 5.34 3.25 -8.09
N ASN A 126 6.41 2.58 -8.49
CA ASN A 126 6.39 1.50 -9.49
C ASN A 126 5.85 0.17 -8.96
N VAL A 127 5.84 -0.04 -7.64
CA VAL A 127 5.45 -1.31 -7.00
C VAL A 127 4.40 -1.14 -5.90
N SER A 128 3.84 0.05 -5.75
CA SER A 128 2.94 0.38 -4.64
C SER A 128 1.74 -0.56 -4.52
N VAL A 129 1.04 -0.85 -5.63
CA VAL A 129 -0.14 -1.74 -5.61
C VAL A 129 0.24 -3.20 -5.33
N PRO A 130 1.21 -3.82 -6.02
CA PRO A 130 1.68 -5.17 -5.68
C PRO A 130 2.10 -5.31 -4.22
N VAL A 131 2.87 -4.37 -3.68
CA VAL A 131 3.32 -4.38 -2.28
C VAL A 131 2.13 -4.27 -1.33
N LEU A 132 1.18 -3.36 -1.57
CA LEU A 132 -0.02 -3.22 -0.73
C LEU A 132 -0.83 -4.52 -0.71
N LEU A 133 -1.10 -5.12 -1.87
CA LEU A 133 -1.83 -6.39 -1.97
C LEU A 133 -1.10 -7.52 -1.23
N ARG A 134 0.23 -7.59 -1.36
CA ARG A 134 1.05 -8.57 -0.65
C ARG A 134 0.95 -8.41 0.87
N VAL A 135 1.09 -7.20 1.37
CA VAL A 135 1.00 -6.91 2.82
C VAL A 135 -0.39 -7.26 3.35
N LEU A 136 -1.45 -6.89 2.62
CA LEU A 136 -2.83 -7.24 3.01
C LEU A 136 -3.05 -8.75 3.01
N GLU A 137 -2.46 -9.49 2.08
CA GLU A 137 -2.57 -10.95 2.01
C GLU A 137 -1.80 -11.66 3.13
N LYS A 138 -0.55 -11.24 3.40
CA LYS A 138 0.37 -11.96 4.27
C LYS A 138 0.24 -11.62 5.75
N PHE A 139 -0.22 -10.41 6.07
CA PHE A 139 -0.26 -9.93 7.45
C PHE A 139 -1.69 -9.59 7.91
N PRO A 140 -2.51 -10.61 8.22
CA PRO A 140 -3.90 -10.42 8.64
C PRO A 140 -4.04 -9.71 9.99
N THR A 141 -2.96 -9.56 10.75
CA THR A 141 -2.93 -8.80 12.01
C THR A 141 -2.99 -7.29 11.80
N ILE A 142 -2.63 -6.79 10.61
CA ILE A 142 -2.79 -5.39 10.23
C ILE A 142 -4.28 -5.08 10.07
N LYS A 143 -4.79 -4.20 10.93
CA LYS A 143 -6.20 -3.82 10.98
C LYS A 143 -6.51 -2.56 10.19
N SER A 144 -5.53 -1.68 10.07
CA SER A 144 -5.67 -0.39 9.38
C SER A 144 -4.33 0.09 8.85
N GLY A 145 -4.35 1.15 8.07
CA GLY A 145 -3.12 1.79 7.64
C GLY A 145 -3.34 3.00 6.76
N VAL A 146 -2.23 3.65 6.45
CA VAL A 146 -2.15 4.74 5.47
C VAL A 146 -0.95 4.50 4.58
N VAL A 147 -1.19 4.50 3.28
CA VAL A 147 -0.11 4.46 2.29
C VAL A 147 -0.11 5.73 1.47
N MET A 148 1.07 6.28 1.22
CA MET A 148 1.27 7.37 0.30
C MET A 148 1.69 6.81 -1.05
N VAL A 149 0.95 7.20 -2.09
CA VAL A 149 1.14 6.72 -3.46
C VAL A 149 0.95 7.87 -4.45
N GLN A 150 1.25 7.66 -5.74
CA GLN A 150 0.89 8.63 -6.78
C GLN A 150 -0.61 8.91 -6.77
N SER A 151 -1.03 10.15 -7.01
CA SER A 151 -2.46 10.53 -6.97
C SER A 151 -3.32 9.71 -7.93
N GLU A 152 -2.83 9.37 -9.12
CA GLU A 152 -3.54 8.47 -10.05
C GLU A 152 -3.77 7.08 -9.46
N VAL A 153 -2.80 6.56 -8.71
CA VAL A 153 -2.93 5.26 -8.02
C VAL A 153 -3.93 5.38 -6.86
N ALA A 154 -3.87 6.47 -6.10
CA ALA A 154 -4.81 6.73 -5.01
C ALA A 154 -6.25 6.81 -5.53
N ASP A 155 -6.48 7.60 -6.61
CA ASP A 155 -7.79 7.73 -7.24
C ASP A 155 -8.34 6.37 -7.69
N ARG A 156 -7.45 5.51 -8.21
CA ARG A 156 -7.81 4.15 -8.60
C ARG A 156 -8.16 3.27 -7.41
N LEU A 157 -7.40 3.33 -6.31
CA LEU A 157 -7.63 2.50 -5.13
C LEU A 157 -8.96 2.82 -4.42
N ILE A 158 -9.38 4.10 -4.42
CA ILE A 158 -10.60 4.56 -3.76
C ILE A 158 -11.82 4.67 -4.69
N ALA A 159 -11.64 4.38 -6.00
CA ALA A 159 -12.69 4.50 -7.00
C ALA A 159 -13.88 3.57 -6.70
N GLN A 160 -15.07 3.97 -7.15
CA GLN A 160 -16.29 3.18 -7.06
C GLN A 160 -16.66 2.58 -8.41
N PRO A 161 -17.43 1.48 -8.46
CA PRO A 161 -17.92 0.89 -9.69
C PRO A 161 -18.52 1.92 -10.63
N GLY A 162 -18.19 1.84 -11.93
CA GLY A 162 -18.63 2.79 -12.95
C GLY A 162 -17.76 4.05 -13.08
N ASN A 163 -16.84 4.31 -12.16
CA ASN A 163 -15.87 5.39 -12.30
C ASN A 163 -14.79 5.00 -13.33
N LYS A 164 -14.27 6.01 -14.06
CA LYS A 164 -13.21 5.79 -15.07
C LYS A 164 -11.90 5.21 -14.47
N ASP A 165 -11.61 5.53 -13.21
CA ASP A 165 -10.40 5.09 -12.50
C ASP A 165 -10.58 3.72 -11.82
N TYR A 166 -11.82 3.22 -11.74
CA TYR A 166 -12.12 1.92 -11.17
C TYR A 166 -11.46 0.78 -11.94
N GLY A 167 -10.81 -0.14 -11.22
CA GLY A 167 -10.02 -1.19 -11.86
C GLY A 167 -9.75 -2.41 -10.99
N ALA A 168 -9.01 -3.36 -11.54
CA ALA A 168 -8.64 -4.58 -10.81
C ALA A 168 -7.99 -4.31 -9.45
N PRO A 169 -7.07 -3.33 -9.28
CA PRO A 169 -6.50 -3.01 -7.97
C PRO A 169 -7.55 -2.65 -6.93
N THR A 170 -8.54 -1.83 -7.29
CA THR A 170 -9.64 -1.42 -6.40
C THR A 170 -10.39 -2.66 -5.88
N VAL A 171 -10.86 -3.50 -6.82
CA VAL A 171 -11.67 -4.68 -6.48
C VAL A 171 -10.87 -5.69 -5.65
N LYS A 172 -9.57 -5.86 -5.96
CA LYS A 172 -8.70 -6.77 -5.21
C LYS A 172 -8.42 -6.28 -3.79
N CYS A 173 -8.14 -4.98 -3.60
CA CYS A 173 -7.95 -4.41 -2.27
C CYS A 173 -9.21 -4.57 -1.40
N ASN A 174 -10.40 -4.40 -2.00
CA ASN A 174 -11.68 -4.56 -1.32
C ASN A 174 -11.95 -6.01 -0.84
N TRP A 175 -11.09 -6.98 -1.19
CA TRP A 175 -11.14 -8.31 -0.57
C TRP A 175 -10.80 -8.26 0.93
N TRP A 176 -9.90 -7.37 1.33
CA TRP A 176 -9.37 -7.31 2.69
C TRP A 176 -9.79 -6.06 3.45
N ALA A 177 -10.00 -4.92 2.76
CA ALA A 177 -10.16 -3.65 3.43
C ALA A 177 -10.95 -2.64 2.59
N ASP A 178 -11.63 -1.73 3.29
CA ASP A 178 -12.25 -0.55 2.71
C ASP A 178 -11.22 0.55 2.54
N MET A 179 -11.11 1.08 1.31
CA MET A 179 -10.16 2.15 0.96
C MET A 179 -10.84 3.51 0.99
N SER A 180 -10.16 4.50 1.55
CA SER A 180 -10.66 5.88 1.63
C SER A 180 -9.56 6.91 1.41
N SER A 181 -9.94 8.15 1.06
CA SER A 181 -8.98 9.24 0.87
C SER A 181 -8.41 9.72 2.21
N GLY A 182 -7.08 9.75 2.32
CA GLY A 182 -6.35 10.39 3.41
C GLY A 182 -5.91 11.83 3.11
N GLY A 183 -6.25 12.34 1.93
CA GLY A 183 -5.91 13.69 1.46
C GLY A 183 -4.68 13.76 0.56
N SER A 184 -4.47 14.93 -0.04
CA SER A 184 -3.35 15.18 -0.95
C SER A 184 -2.07 15.57 -0.20
N VAL A 185 -0.92 15.35 -0.88
CA VAL A 185 0.41 15.68 -0.40
C VAL A 185 1.15 16.49 -1.45
N ALA A 186 1.66 17.65 -1.06
CA ALA A 186 2.36 18.56 -1.96
C ALA A 186 3.71 17.96 -2.40
N ARG A 187 4.08 18.16 -3.67
CA ARG A 187 5.37 17.71 -4.21
C ARG A 187 6.60 18.34 -3.52
N SER A 188 6.44 19.54 -3.00
CA SER A 188 7.52 20.30 -2.33
C SER A 188 8.05 19.63 -1.05
N ILE A 189 7.31 18.66 -0.48
CA ILE A 189 7.74 17.94 0.71
C ILE A 189 8.72 16.81 0.41
N PHE A 190 9.05 16.57 -0.86
CA PHE A 190 9.95 15.50 -1.28
C PHE A 190 11.28 16.02 -1.80
N TRP A 191 12.31 15.25 -1.59
CA TRP A 191 13.61 15.40 -2.25
C TRP A 191 14.07 14.03 -2.83
N PRO A 192 14.38 14.02 -4.14
CA PRO A 192 14.09 15.05 -5.14
C PRO A 192 12.59 15.27 -5.33
N VAL A 193 12.22 16.42 -5.86
CA VAL A 193 10.81 16.74 -6.14
C VAL A 193 10.29 15.82 -7.25
N PRO A 194 9.21 15.05 -7.02
CA PRO A 194 8.64 14.17 -8.03
C PRO A 194 7.92 14.95 -9.14
N ASN A 195 7.77 14.34 -10.32
CA ASN A 195 7.04 14.94 -11.45
C ASN A 195 5.52 14.79 -11.31
N VAL A 196 5.04 13.97 -10.41
CA VAL A 196 3.62 13.64 -10.20
C VAL A 196 3.21 13.97 -8.77
N ASP A 197 1.93 14.24 -8.58
CA ASP A 197 1.37 14.50 -7.26
C ASP A 197 1.19 13.20 -6.49
N SER A 198 1.17 13.30 -5.16
CA SER A 198 0.97 12.19 -4.24
C SER A 198 -0.29 12.39 -3.42
N SER A 199 -0.87 11.29 -2.99
CA SER A 199 -2.04 11.29 -2.12
C SER A 199 -1.93 10.16 -1.10
N LEU A 200 -2.59 10.35 0.03
CA LEU A 200 -2.73 9.35 1.06
C LEU A 200 -3.98 8.51 0.80
N VAL A 201 -3.83 7.21 0.90
CA VAL A 201 -4.94 6.26 0.94
C VAL A 201 -4.96 5.62 2.32
N ALA A 202 -6.03 5.84 3.05
CA ALA A 202 -6.30 5.16 4.31
C ALA A 202 -7.11 3.90 4.04
N PHE A 203 -6.92 2.88 4.87
CA PHE A 203 -7.72 1.68 4.82
C PHE A 203 -8.05 1.14 6.21
N GLU A 204 -9.21 0.49 6.31
CA GLU A 204 -9.63 -0.26 7.49
C GLU A 204 -9.98 -1.69 7.04
N ARG A 205 -9.34 -2.68 7.67
CA ARG A 205 -9.57 -4.09 7.34
C ARG A 205 -10.92 -4.55 7.85
N HIS A 206 -11.59 -5.33 7.04
CA HIS A 206 -12.82 -6.05 7.41
C HIS A 206 -12.60 -7.57 7.33
N GLU A 207 -13.60 -8.36 7.66
CA GLU A 207 -13.59 -9.80 7.52
C GLU A 207 -13.52 -10.21 6.05
N GLU A 208 -12.64 -11.16 5.73
CA GLU A 208 -12.49 -11.65 4.36
C GLU A 208 -13.75 -12.42 3.92
N PRO A 209 -14.25 -12.22 2.69
CA PRO A 209 -15.50 -12.84 2.24
C PRO A 209 -15.40 -14.35 1.98
N GLY A 210 -14.21 -14.93 2.17
CA GLY A 210 -13.98 -16.36 1.99
C GLY A 210 -12.51 -16.77 2.07
N GLY A 211 -12.24 -18.04 1.93
CA GLY A 211 -10.89 -18.61 2.00
C GLY A 211 -10.06 -18.41 0.73
N VAL A 212 -8.80 -18.88 0.79
CA VAL A 212 -7.76 -18.69 -0.24
C VAL A 212 -8.22 -19.17 -1.64
N GLU A 213 -8.91 -20.32 -1.73
CA GLU A 213 -9.34 -20.85 -3.04
C GLU A 213 -10.41 -19.96 -3.69
N LEU A 214 -11.37 -19.47 -2.92
CA LEU A 214 -12.36 -18.50 -3.43
C LEU A 214 -11.69 -17.20 -3.85
N ARG A 215 -10.71 -16.71 -3.08
CA ARG A 215 -9.93 -15.54 -3.44
C ARG A 215 -9.22 -15.70 -4.78
N LYS A 216 -8.49 -16.81 -4.96
CA LYS A 216 -7.78 -17.11 -6.23
C LYS A 216 -8.72 -17.12 -7.42
N LYS A 217 -9.87 -17.79 -7.29
CA LYS A 217 -10.90 -17.81 -8.35
C LYS A 217 -11.43 -16.40 -8.63
N THR A 218 -11.78 -15.66 -7.60
CA THR A 218 -12.30 -14.28 -7.72
C THR A 218 -11.29 -13.37 -8.39
N PHE A 219 -10.03 -13.41 -7.98
CA PHE A 219 -8.96 -12.58 -8.55
C PHE A 219 -8.70 -12.92 -10.02
N LYS A 220 -8.73 -14.20 -10.38
CA LYS A 220 -8.64 -14.63 -11.79
C LYS A 220 -9.77 -14.02 -12.65
N LEU A 221 -11.00 -14.01 -12.14
CA LEU A 221 -12.14 -13.42 -12.85
C LEU A 221 -12.00 -11.89 -12.96
N ILE A 222 -11.55 -11.23 -11.89
CA ILE A 222 -11.25 -9.78 -11.90
C ILE A 222 -10.20 -9.49 -12.98
N ASP A 223 -9.09 -10.22 -13.00
CA ASP A 223 -8.03 -10.01 -13.99
C ASP A 223 -8.53 -10.19 -15.43
N LEU A 224 -9.32 -11.23 -15.70
CA LEU A 224 -9.91 -11.47 -17.01
C LEU A 224 -10.86 -10.34 -17.45
N ALA A 225 -11.71 -9.86 -16.52
CA ALA A 225 -12.66 -8.79 -16.81
C ALA A 225 -11.96 -7.46 -17.13
N PHE A 226 -10.91 -7.11 -16.35
CA PHE A 226 -10.19 -5.85 -16.54
C PHE A 226 -9.11 -5.90 -17.63
N ALA A 227 -8.55 -7.06 -17.95
CA ALA A 227 -7.65 -7.21 -19.11
C ALA A 227 -8.34 -6.85 -20.43
N LYS A 228 -9.67 -7.06 -20.50
CA LYS A 228 -10.50 -6.74 -21.67
C LYS A 228 -11.54 -5.66 -21.34
N ARG A 229 -11.14 -4.58 -20.65
CA ARG A 229 -11.99 -3.54 -20.06
C ARG A 229 -13.12 -3.03 -20.97
N ARG A 230 -12.89 -2.93 -22.30
CA ARG A 230 -13.88 -2.43 -23.26
C ARG A 230 -14.87 -3.50 -23.76
N LYS A 231 -14.69 -4.77 -23.39
CA LYS A 231 -15.57 -5.87 -23.80
C LYS A 231 -16.69 -6.09 -22.79
N MET A 232 -17.82 -6.62 -23.27
CA MET A 232 -18.89 -7.13 -22.42
C MET A 232 -18.37 -8.27 -21.54
N LEU A 233 -18.93 -8.45 -20.36
CA LEU A 233 -18.50 -9.43 -19.35
C LEU A 233 -18.46 -10.85 -19.94
N ARG A 234 -19.52 -11.27 -20.69
CA ARG A 234 -19.56 -12.57 -21.38
C ARG A 234 -18.37 -12.82 -22.32
N ALA A 235 -17.89 -11.77 -22.98
CA ALA A 235 -16.74 -11.86 -23.88
C ALA A 235 -15.41 -11.78 -23.13
N ALA A 236 -15.36 -11.05 -22.03
CA ALA A 236 -14.17 -10.94 -21.18
C ALA A 236 -13.89 -12.25 -20.43
N LEU A 237 -14.93 -12.89 -19.88
CA LEU A 237 -14.85 -14.12 -19.11
C LEU A 237 -14.99 -15.40 -19.94
N ASN A 238 -15.10 -15.30 -21.28
CA ASN A 238 -15.22 -16.46 -22.14
C ASN A 238 -14.08 -17.49 -21.91
N GLY A 239 -14.45 -18.74 -21.76
CA GLY A 239 -13.54 -19.84 -21.40
C GLY A 239 -13.33 -20.05 -19.89
N ALA A 240 -13.78 -19.11 -19.06
CA ALA A 240 -13.77 -19.27 -17.60
C ALA A 240 -15.20 -19.43 -17.03
N VAL A 241 -16.17 -18.68 -17.56
CA VAL A 241 -17.57 -18.70 -17.13
C VAL A 241 -18.45 -18.49 -18.34
N SER A 242 -19.55 -19.26 -18.45
CA SER A 242 -20.52 -19.10 -19.54
C SER A 242 -21.48 -17.93 -19.31
N GLU A 243 -22.10 -17.45 -20.39
CA GLU A 243 -23.13 -16.40 -20.32
C GLU A 243 -24.32 -16.81 -19.43
N SER A 244 -24.74 -18.08 -19.52
CA SER A 244 -25.83 -18.63 -18.71
C SER A 244 -25.49 -18.66 -17.22
N GLU A 245 -24.25 -19.02 -16.86
CA GLU A 245 -23.78 -18.99 -15.46
C GLU A 245 -23.76 -17.56 -14.92
N ILE A 246 -23.29 -16.56 -15.68
CA ILE A 246 -23.32 -15.16 -15.29
C ILE A 246 -24.77 -14.70 -15.02
N ALA A 247 -25.70 -15.02 -15.92
CA ALA A 247 -27.11 -14.67 -15.78
C ALA A 247 -27.76 -15.39 -14.56
N GLN A 248 -27.37 -16.62 -14.28
CA GLN A 248 -27.89 -17.40 -13.15
C GLN A 248 -27.66 -16.73 -11.79
N VAL A 249 -26.58 -15.96 -11.64
CA VAL A 249 -26.28 -15.19 -10.40
C VAL A 249 -26.86 -13.78 -10.40
N GLY A 250 -27.75 -13.48 -11.36
CA GLY A 250 -28.45 -12.21 -11.44
C GLY A 250 -27.62 -11.05 -11.99
N ILE A 251 -26.55 -11.35 -12.76
CA ILE A 251 -25.69 -10.35 -13.39
C ILE A 251 -25.96 -10.34 -14.90
N ASP A 252 -26.17 -9.14 -15.48
CA ASP A 252 -26.33 -8.99 -16.93
C ASP A 252 -24.99 -9.27 -17.63
N PRO A 253 -24.92 -10.31 -18.51
CA PRO A 253 -23.70 -10.67 -19.21
C PRO A 253 -23.21 -9.62 -20.21
N THR A 254 -24.04 -8.63 -20.56
CA THR A 254 -23.73 -7.58 -21.54
C THR A 254 -23.03 -6.37 -20.93
N VAL A 255 -23.05 -6.22 -19.59
CA VAL A 255 -22.31 -5.14 -18.92
C VAL A 255 -20.80 -5.34 -19.04
N ARG A 256 -20.04 -4.30 -18.69
CA ARG A 256 -18.56 -4.39 -18.60
C ARG A 256 -18.14 -4.69 -17.17
N GLY A 257 -16.93 -5.27 -17.00
CA GLY A 257 -16.37 -5.57 -15.69
C GLY A 257 -16.24 -4.36 -14.75
N GLU A 258 -16.10 -3.15 -15.30
CA GLU A 258 -15.95 -1.91 -14.55
C GLU A 258 -17.21 -1.46 -13.77
N VAL A 259 -18.36 -2.05 -14.00
CA VAL A 259 -19.59 -1.76 -13.24
C VAL A 259 -19.85 -2.76 -12.11
N LEU A 260 -19.06 -3.85 -12.06
CA LEU A 260 -19.19 -4.88 -11.04
C LEU A 260 -18.40 -4.51 -9.78
N ASN A 261 -19.01 -4.71 -8.61
CA ASN A 261 -18.30 -4.66 -7.34
C ASN A 261 -17.72 -6.03 -6.94
N LEU A 262 -17.01 -6.11 -5.81
CA LEU A 262 -16.44 -7.36 -5.32
C LEU A 262 -17.50 -8.45 -5.11
N ASN A 263 -18.67 -8.10 -4.57
CA ASN A 263 -19.74 -9.08 -4.31
C ASN A 263 -20.27 -9.72 -5.60
N ASP A 264 -20.30 -8.98 -6.67
CA ASP A 264 -20.71 -9.52 -7.98
C ASP A 264 -19.67 -10.52 -8.51
N PHE A 265 -18.38 -10.21 -8.41
CA PHE A 265 -17.31 -11.16 -8.74
C PHE A 265 -17.34 -12.39 -7.84
N LEU A 266 -17.67 -12.25 -6.55
CA LEU A 266 -17.83 -13.38 -5.62
C LEU A 266 -18.99 -14.30 -6.01
N LYS A 267 -20.14 -13.75 -6.41
CA LYS A 267 -21.27 -14.57 -6.89
C LYS A 267 -20.84 -15.41 -8.09
N ILE A 268 -20.14 -14.82 -9.06
CA ILE A 268 -19.64 -15.54 -10.24
C ILE A 268 -18.60 -16.59 -9.83
N ALA A 269 -17.65 -16.25 -8.95
CA ALA A 269 -16.59 -17.16 -8.53
C ALA A 269 -17.10 -18.41 -7.79
N LYS A 270 -18.21 -18.28 -7.04
CA LYS A 270 -18.84 -19.40 -6.30
C LYS A 270 -19.45 -20.47 -7.21
N ILE A 271 -19.85 -20.12 -8.43
CA ILE A 271 -20.46 -21.03 -9.40
C ILE A 271 -19.50 -21.47 -10.50
N SER A 272 -18.39 -20.73 -10.70
CA SER A 272 -17.36 -21.10 -11.67
C SER A 272 -16.65 -22.38 -11.27
N LYS A 273 -16.35 -23.23 -12.29
CA LYS A 273 -15.63 -24.48 -12.11
C LYS A 273 -14.16 -24.30 -11.72
#